data_a7cd30179ac219284b0d20065edb531b
#
_entry.id   a7cd30179ac219284b0d20065edb531b
#
_cell.length_a   1.000
_cell.length_b   1.000
_cell.length_c   1.000
_cell.angle_alpha   90.00
_cell.angle_beta   90.00
_cell.angle_gamma   90.00
#
_symmetry.space_group_name_H-M   'P 1'
#
loop_
_entity.id
_entity.type
_entity.pdbx_description
1 polymer ?
#
loop_
_entity_poly.entity_id
_entity_poly.type
_entity_poly.pdbx_seq_one_letter_code
_entity_poly.pdbx_strand_id
1 'polypeptide(L)'
;MRNLFLLTLLLLGSGAAYSQTSQASLDSLEQQYQECLGSSTNMYDCALNYYKQLDSLLTNTLQQLYTNLDKPQQQQLEQEQAAWEEKKEEYFKKIDERVEKMHKRTMEGLDDEMISTDNKAAFLKQRLTTLLSI
;
A
#
# COMPACT_ATOMS: atom_id res chain seq x y z
N MET A 1 42.91 -15.91 -29.72
CA MET A 1 42.35 -16.14 -28.39
C MET A 1 42.02 -14.80 -27.73
N ARG A 2 41.09 -14.03 -28.26
CA ARG A 2 40.80 -12.69 -27.70
C ARG A 2 39.36 -12.26 -28.02
N ASN A 3 38.38 -13.16 -27.89
CA ASN A 3 36.96 -12.85 -28.06
C ASN A 3 36.05 -13.78 -27.25
N LEU A 4 36.39 -14.09 -26.00
CA LEU A 4 35.52 -14.96 -25.13
C LEU A 4 35.22 -14.34 -23.77
N PHE A 5 35.14 -13.00 -23.65
CA PHE A 5 34.92 -12.32 -22.36
C PHE A 5 33.78 -11.27 -22.38
N LEU A 6 32.83 -11.38 -23.29
CA LEU A 6 31.75 -10.37 -23.41
C LEU A 6 30.33 -10.95 -23.45
N LEU A 7 30.08 -12.10 -22.79
CA LEU A 7 28.73 -12.69 -22.82
C LEU A 7 28.16 -13.15 -21.44
N THR A 8 28.52 -12.49 -20.35
CA THR A 8 27.99 -12.86 -19.01
C THR A 8 27.48 -11.68 -18.20
N LEU A 9 26.88 -10.67 -18.81
CA LEU A 9 26.35 -9.51 -18.06
C LEU A 9 24.94 -9.09 -18.50
N LEU A 10 24.00 -10.03 -18.66
CA LEU A 10 22.64 -9.69 -19.13
C LEU A 10 21.51 -10.53 -18.47
N LEU A 11 21.63 -10.93 -17.20
CA LEU A 11 20.55 -11.68 -16.52
C LEU A 11 20.19 -11.17 -15.10
N LEU A 12 20.36 -9.90 -14.82
CA LEU A 12 19.99 -9.31 -13.50
C LEU A 12 19.06 -8.10 -13.61
N GLY A 13 18.13 -8.06 -14.57
CA GLY A 13 17.37 -6.85 -14.87
C GLY A 13 15.87 -6.86 -14.61
N SER A 14 15.23 -7.99 -14.28
CA SER A 14 13.77 -8.05 -14.35
C SER A 14 13.04 -7.66 -13.03
N GLY A 15 13.65 -7.86 -11.87
CA GLY A 15 13.01 -7.56 -10.58
C GLY A 15 12.98 -6.08 -10.20
N ALA A 16 13.98 -5.32 -10.61
CA ALA A 16 14.12 -3.92 -10.24
C ALA A 16 13.09 -3.00 -10.94
N ALA A 17 12.64 -3.36 -12.14
CA ALA A 17 11.71 -2.55 -12.91
C ALA A 17 10.30 -2.48 -12.28
N TYR A 18 9.80 -3.56 -11.71
CA TYR A 18 8.48 -3.61 -11.06
C TYR A 18 8.45 -2.80 -9.76
N SER A 19 9.47 -2.93 -8.93
CA SER A 19 9.59 -2.18 -7.69
C SER A 19 9.64 -0.67 -7.96
N GLN A 20 10.38 -0.22 -8.97
CA GLN A 20 10.47 1.19 -9.36
C GLN A 20 9.12 1.73 -9.87
N THR A 21 8.38 0.97 -10.67
CA THR A 21 7.07 1.37 -11.19
C THR A 21 6.05 1.50 -10.07
N SER A 22 6.01 0.54 -9.14
CA SER A 22 5.09 0.56 -8.00
C SER A 22 5.45 1.67 -7.00
N GLN A 23 6.74 1.94 -6.79
CA GLN A 23 7.18 3.08 -5.97
C GLN A 23 6.76 4.41 -6.60
N ALA A 24 6.97 4.59 -7.91
CA ALA A 24 6.53 5.79 -8.62
C ALA A 24 5.00 5.98 -8.57
N SER A 25 4.24 4.88 -8.61
CA SER A 25 2.79 4.91 -8.45
C SER A 25 2.38 5.35 -7.04
N LEU A 26 3.05 4.85 -6.01
CA LEU A 26 2.83 5.27 -4.63
C LEU A 26 3.12 6.76 -4.44
N ASP A 27 4.26 7.24 -4.93
CA ASP A 27 4.65 8.65 -4.86
C ASP A 27 3.64 9.56 -5.56
N SER A 28 3.12 9.13 -6.72
CA SER A 28 2.07 9.83 -7.45
C SER A 28 0.75 9.89 -6.68
N LEU A 29 0.35 8.79 -6.03
CA LEU A 29 -0.86 8.77 -5.19
C LEU A 29 -0.74 9.71 -3.99
N GLU A 30 0.42 9.76 -3.35
CA GLU A 30 0.67 10.68 -2.24
C GLU A 30 0.59 12.14 -2.69
N GLN A 31 1.20 12.47 -3.81
CA GLN A 31 1.13 13.82 -4.37
C GLN A 31 -0.32 14.21 -4.68
N GLN A 32 -1.09 13.35 -5.36
CA GLN A 32 -2.51 13.59 -5.67
C GLN A 32 -3.34 13.79 -4.40
N TYR A 33 -3.05 13.01 -3.35
CA TYR A 33 -3.73 13.16 -2.06
C TYR A 33 -3.45 14.51 -1.43
N GLN A 34 -2.20 14.96 -1.38
CA GLN A 34 -1.82 16.27 -0.85
C GLN A 34 -2.43 17.43 -1.68
N GLU A 35 -2.43 17.32 -3.00
CA GLU A 35 -3.07 18.29 -3.89
C GLU A 35 -4.59 18.36 -3.65
N CYS A 36 -5.24 17.21 -3.47
CA CYS A 36 -6.66 17.14 -3.13
C CYS A 36 -6.97 17.83 -1.80
N LEU A 37 -6.19 17.54 -0.75
CA LEU A 37 -6.35 18.16 0.57
C LEU A 37 -6.16 19.69 0.52
N GLY A 38 -5.26 20.18 -0.34
CA GLY A 38 -4.99 21.62 -0.49
C GLY A 38 -6.04 22.39 -1.28
N SER A 39 -6.83 21.73 -2.13
CA SER A 39 -7.76 22.35 -3.06
C SER A 39 -9.23 22.01 -2.84
N SER A 40 -9.54 20.92 -2.11
CA SER A 40 -10.90 20.44 -1.91
C SER A 40 -11.55 21.01 -0.65
N THR A 41 -12.87 21.21 -0.73
CA THR A 41 -13.72 21.51 0.44
C THR A 41 -14.14 20.24 1.19
N ASN A 42 -13.98 19.06 0.57
CA ASN A 42 -14.31 17.76 1.16
C ASN A 42 -13.05 16.89 1.32
N MET A 43 -12.37 17.07 2.44
CA MET A 43 -11.17 16.30 2.79
C MET A 43 -11.44 14.81 3.01
N TYR A 44 -12.66 14.45 3.42
CA TYR A 44 -13.04 13.04 3.56
C TYR A 44 -13.03 12.31 2.21
N ASP A 45 -13.56 12.92 1.16
CA ASP A 45 -13.52 12.33 -0.19
C ASP A 45 -12.07 12.14 -0.68
N CYS A 46 -11.19 13.09 -0.38
CA CYS A 46 -9.76 12.95 -0.67
C CYS A 46 -9.15 11.71 0.03
N ALA A 47 -9.41 11.56 1.31
CA ALA A 47 -8.92 10.42 2.11
C ALA A 47 -9.49 9.09 1.62
N LEU A 48 -10.78 9.04 1.31
CA LEU A 48 -11.46 7.84 0.81
C LEU A 48 -10.92 7.42 -0.56
N ASN A 49 -10.71 8.37 -1.46
CA ASN A 49 -10.14 8.10 -2.77
C ASN A 49 -8.69 7.59 -2.65
N TYR A 50 -7.88 8.22 -1.83
CA TYR A 50 -6.51 7.79 -1.56
C TYR A 50 -6.46 6.37 -0.98
N TYR A 51 -7.31 6.06 0.00
CA TYR A 51 -7.44 4.72 0.57
C TYR A 51 -7.77 3.66 -0.48
N LYS A 52 -8.77 3.91 -1.32
CA LYS A 52 -9.19 2.98 -2.39
C LYS A 52 -8.08 2.73 -3.41
N GLN A 53 -7.34 3.77 -3.76
CA GLN A 53 -6.23 3.64 -4.71
C GLN A 53 -5.03 2.90 -4.10
N LEU A 54 -4.72 3.13 -2.82
CA LEU A 54 -3.71 2.35 -2.10
C LEU A 54 -4.08 0.86 -2.00
N ASP A 55 -5.33 0.54 -1.72
CA ASP A 55 -5.81 -0.84 -1.65
C ASP A 55 -5.66 -1.55 -3.00
N SER A 56 -6.01 -0.87 -4.09
CA SER A 56 -5.82 -1.38 -5.45
C SER A 56 -4.34 -1.56 -5.80
N LEU A 57 -3.49 -0.60 -5.46
CA LEU A 57 -2.05 -0.69 -5.70
C LEU A 57 -1.41 -1.83 -4.89
N LEU A 58 -1.82 -2.01 -3.64
CA LEU A 58 -1.37 -3.12 -2.78
C LEU A 58 -1.74 -4.48 -3.39
N THR A 59 -2.98 -4.66 -3.82
CA THR A 59 -3.46 -5.88 -4.46
C THR A 59 -2.67 -6.19 -5.73
N ASN A 60 -2.48 -5.19 -6.59
CA ASN A 60 -1.72 -5.35 -7.84
C ASN A 60 -0.24 -5.68 -7.56
N THR A 61 0.37 -5.03 -6.58
CA THR A 61 1.77 -5.29 -6.18
C THR A 61 1.94 -6.71 -5.65
N LEU A 62 1.04 -7.19 -4.81
CA LEU A 62 1.03 -8.58 -4.32
C LEU A 62 0.95 -9.59 -5.47
N GLN A 63 0.05 -9.37 -6.42
CA GLN A 63 -0.12 -10.24 -7.56
C GLN A 63 1.15 -10.28 -8.44
N GLN A 64 1.75 -9.14 -8.70
CA GLN A 64 2.99 -9.04 -9.48
C GLN A 64 4.16 -9.72 -8.77
N LEU A 65 4.31 -9.51 -7.47
CA LEU A 65 5.33 -10.20 -6.67
C LEU A 65 5.13 -11.72 -6.71
N TYR A 66 3.91 -12.18 -6.48
CA TYR A 66 3.58 -13.60 -6.47
C TYR A 66 3.96 -14.30 -7.77
N THR A 67 3.69 -13.69 -8.92
CA THR A 67 4.02 -14.26 -10.24
C THR A 67 5.51 -14.36 -10.52
N ASN A 68 6.34 -13.55 -9.83
CA ASN A 68 7.80 -13.52 -10.02
C ASN A 68 8.56 -14.38 -9.01
N LEU A 69 7.89 -14.97 -8.01
CA LEU A 69 8.48 -15.79 -6.97
C LEU A 69 8.42 -17.28 -7.32
N ASP A 70 9.38 -18.07 -6.83
CA ASP A 70 9.30 -19.53 -6.86
C ASP A 70 8.27 -20.07 -5.85
N LYS A 71 7.94 -21.35 -5.91
CA LYS A 71 6.91 -21.95 -5.05
C LYS A 71 7.16 -21.78 -3.55
N PRO A 72 8.37 -22.04 -3.00
CA PRO A 72 8.62 -21.81 -1.58
C PRO A 72 8.43 -20.35 -1.16
N GLN A 73 8.87 -19.40 -2.00
CA GLN A 73 8.71 -17.97 -1.76
C GLN A 73 7.24 -17.53 -1.86
N GLN A 74 6.48 -18.10 -2.80
CA GLN A 74 5.04 -17.87 -2.91
C GLN A 74 4.30 -18.31 -1.63
N GLN A 75 4.61 -19.49 -1.11
CA GLN A 75 4.03 -19.99 0.14
C GLN A 75 4.36 -19.09 1.33
N GLN A 76 5.60 -18.63 1.41
CA GLN A 76 6.01 -17.67 2.45
C GLN A 76 5.24 -16.37 2.35
N LEU A 77 5.12 -15.79 1.15
CA LEU A 77 4.36 -14.56 0.91
C LEU A 77 2.87 -14.73 1.28
N GLU A 78 2.26 -15.86 0.93
CA GLU A 78 0.87 -16.17 1.31
C GLU A 78 0.69 -16.24 2.83
N GLN A 79 1.60 -16.87 3.55
CA GLN A 79 1.54 -16.95 5.02
C GLN A 79 1.72 -15.58 5.67
N GLU A 80 2.67 -14.79 5.20
CA GLU A 80 2.90 -13.43 5.69
C GLU A 80 1.71 -12.52 5.39
N GLN A 81 1.11 -12.67 4.21
CA GLN A 81 -0.06 -11.89 3.83
C GLN A 81 -1.28 -12.26 4.66
N ALA A 82 -1.52 -13.55 4.91
CA ALA A 82 -2.62 -14.01 5.78
C ALA A 82 -2.48 -13.45 7.21
N ALA A 83 -1.27 -13.51 7.79
CA ALA A 83 -1.00 -12.94 9.11
C ALA A 83 -1.16 -11.40 9.12
N TRP A 84 -0.80 -10.73 8.04
CA TRP A 84 -1.02 -9.28 7.91
C TRP A 84 -2.51 -8.92 7.80
N GLU A 85 -3.30 -9.70 7.05
CA GLU A 85 -4.76 -9.49 6.94
C GLU A 85 -5.46 -9.60 8.31
N GLU A 86 -5.09 -10.58 9.12
CA GLU A 86 -5.62 -10.67 10.50
C GLU A 86 -5.29 -9.43 11.34
N LYS A 87 -4.05 -8.95 11.26
CA LYS A 87 -3.63 -7.72 11.95
C LYS A 87 -4.37 -6.49 11.41
N LYS A 88 -4.60 -6.43 10.11
CA LYS A 88 -5.37 -5.35 9.47
C LYS A 88 -6.79 -5.31 10.00
N GLU A 89 -7.48 -6.43 10.03
CA GLU A 89 -8.86 -6.52 10.54
C GLU A 89 -8.94 -6.08 12.01
N GLU A 90 -8.03 -6.55 12.84
CA GLU A 90 -7.97 -6.15 14.25
C GLU A 90 -7.70 -4.65 14.42
N TYR A 91 -6.74 -4.13 13.64
CA TYR A 91 -6.38 -2.71 13.68
C TYR A 91 -7.53 -1.82 13.19
N PHE A 92 -8.18 -2.18 12.09
CA PHE A 92 -9.32 -1.45 11.55
C PHE A 92 -10.50 -1.43 12.50
N LYS A 93 -10.79 -2.55 13.14
CA LYS A 93 -11.82 -2.63 14.20
C LYS A 93 -11.52 -1.68 15.35
N LYS A 94 -10.27 -1.63 15.82
CA LYS A 94 -9.85 -0.70 16.89
C LYS A 94 -9.98 0.77 16.48
N ILE A 95 -9.69 1.10 15.22
CA ILE A 95 -9.90 2.45 14.69
C ILE A 95 -11.40 2.79 14.72
N ASP A 96 -12.25 1.93 14.18
CA ASP A 96 -13.69 2.16 14.10
C ASP A 96 -14.32 2.29 15.50
N GLU A 97 -13.94 1.45 16.45
CA GLU A 97 -14.36 1.56 17.84
C GLU A 97 -13.94 2.87 18.51
N ARG A 98 -12.72 3.35 18.20
CA ARG A 98 -12.21 4.63 18.69
C ARG A 98 -13.01 5.79 18.13
N VAL A 99 -13.23 5.80 16.83
CA VAL A 99 -14.00 6.83 16.12
C VAL A 99 -15.44 6.86 16.64
N GLU A 100 -16.08 5.72 16.81
CA GLU A 100 -17.43 5.66 17.37
C GLU A 100 -17.51 6.27 18.78
N LYS A 101 -16.51 6.00 19.63
CA LYS A 101 -16.44 6.59 20.98
C LYS A 101 -16.21 8.10 20.94
N MET A 102 -15.39 8.61 20.01
CA MET A 102 -15.16 10.04 19.83
C MET A 102 -16.40 10.74 19.29
N HIS A 103 -17.06 10.16 18.29
CA HIS A 103 -18.29 10.68 17.70
C HIS A 103 -19.40 10.89 18.76
N LYS A 104 -19.57 9.96 19.68
CA LYS A 104 -20.51 10.09 20.81
C LYS A 104 -20.19 11.25 21.75
N ARG A 105 -18.92 11.71 21.77
CA ARG A 105 -18.49 12.83 22.63
C ARG A 105 -18.60 14.19 21.95
N THR A 106 -18.29 14.27 20.66
CA THR A 106 -18.07 15.56 19.96
C THR A 106 -19.14 15.89 18.93
N MET A 107 -19.92 14.91 18.45
CA MET A 107 -20.92 15.05 17.39
C MET A 107 -20.34 15.55 16.03
N GLU A 108 -19.04 15.49 15.83
CA GLU A 108 -18.32 15.91 14.63
C GLU A 108 -18.02 14.71 13.72
N GLY A 109 -19.03 14.22 12.97
CA GLY A 109 -18.97 12.92 12.30
C GLY A 109 -18.02 12.84 11.08
N LEU A 110 -17.90 13.88 10.27
CA LEU A 110 -17.12 13.85 9.03
C LEU A 110 -15.60 13.88 9.29
N ASP A 111 -15.16 14.64 10.28
CA ASP A 111 -13.74 14.70 10.65
C ASP A 111 -13.27 13.37 11.26
N ASP A 112 -14.12 12.72 12.03
CA ASP A 112 -13.82 11.41 12.62
C ASP A 112 -13.68 10.33 11.55
N GLU A 113 -14.55 10.32 10.54
CA GLU A 113 -14.47 9.40 9.41
C GLU A 113 -13.24 9.66 8.54
N MET A 114 -12.88 10.91 8.32
CA MET A 114 -11.66 11.28 7.61
C MET A 114 -10.42 10.77 8.35
N ILE A 115 -10.32 11.00 9.66
CA ILE A 115 -9.21 10.54 10.49
C ILE A 115 -9.13 9.00 10.48
N SER A 116 -10.28 8.32 10.60
CA SER A 116 -10.34 6.85 10.50
C SER A 116 -9.80 6.35 9.16
N THR A 117 -10.27 6.92 8.06
CA THR A 117 -9.87 6.53 6.71
C THR A 117 -8.40 6.81 6.47
N ASP A 118 -7.87 7.94 6.92
CA ASP A 118 -6.45 8.30 6.81
C ASP A 118 -5.56 7.32 7.60
N ASN A 119 -5.94 6.95 8.80
CA ASN A 119 -5.23 5.94 9.60
C ASN A 119 -5.24 4.55 8.92
N LYS A 120 -6.35 4.15 8.33
CA LYS A 120 -6.45 2.90 7.56
C LYS A 120 -5.58 2.95 6.31
N ALA A 121 -5.56 4.08 5.60
CA ALA A 121 -4.69 4.30 4.46
C ALA A 121 -3.20 4.21 4.83
N ALA A 122 -2.80 4.82 5.95
CA ALA A 122 -1.42 4.73 6.45
C ALA A 122 -0.99 3.29 6.76
N PHE A 123 -1.90 2.47 7.27
CA PHE A 123 -1.65 1.04 7.51
C PHE A 123 -1.42 0.27 6.20
N LEU A 124 -2.23 0.50 5.16
CA LEU A 124 -2.03 -0.08 3.83
C LEU A 124 -0.71 0.37 3.20
N LYS A 125 -0.39 1.65 3.30
CA LYS A 125 0.88 2.21 2.81
C LYS A 125 2.08 1.54 3.45
N GLN A 126 2.06 1.30 4.74
CA GLN A 126 3.13 0.61 5.45
C GLN A 126 3.36 -0.81 4.88
N ARG A 127 2.30 -1.56 4.62
CA ARG A 127 2.41 -2.88 3.98
C ARG A 127 3.01 -2.79 2.58
N LEU A 128 2.49 -1.86 1.78
CA LEU A 128 2.98 -1.64 0.41
C LEU A 128 4.47 -1.30 0.41
N THR A 129 4.93 -0.40 1.28
CA THR A 129 6.35 -0.06 1.43
C THR A 129 7.20 -1.28 1.81
N THR A 130 6.71 -2.14 2.70
CA THR A 130 7.37 -3.41 3.05
C THR A 130 7.50 -4.34 1.85
N LEU A 131 6.44 -4.50 1.06
CA LEU A 131 6.44 -5.35 -0.14
C LEU A 131 7.39 -4.81 -1.22
N LEU A 132 7.50 -3.50 -1.38
CA LEU A 132 8.40 -2.87 -2.34
C LEU A 132 9.89 -3.00 -1.97
N SER A 133 10.20 -3.37 -0.74
CA SER A 133 11.56 -3.63 -0.26
C SER A 133 12.03 -5.10 -0.44
N ILE A 134 11.16 -5.97 -0.91
CA ILE A 134 11.48 -7.36 -1.25
C ILE A 134 12.13 -7.38 -2.64
#